data_4e003a60b429e08fabc040368f05d4ad
#
_entry.id   4e003a60b429e08fabc040368f05d4ad
#
_cell.length_a   1.000
_cell.length_b   1.000
_cell.length_c   1.000
_cell.angle_alpha   90.00
_cell.angle_beta   90.00
_cell.angle_gamma   90.00
#
_symmetry.space_group_name_H-M   'P 1'
#
loop_
_entity.id
_entity.type
_entity.pdbx_description
1 polymer ?
#
loop_
_entity_poly.entity_id
_entity_poly.type
_entity_poly.pdbx_seq_one_letter_code
_entity_poly.pdbx_strand_id
1 'polypeptide(L)'
;MIERYSRPEMAAIWTEENKFKAWLEVEILACEAWAELGDIPKEDVNVLREKASFDINRIYEIEKETRHDVVAFTRAVSETLGEERKWVHYGLTSTDVVDTALSYLLRQSNDILLNDLENFIGILENKAKEHKYTVMMGRTHGVHAEPTTFGLKLALWTEEMKRNLERFKQATESVRVGKISGAVGTYANIPPFVEEFVCEKLGLQAAPISTQTLQRDRHAHYMATLSLIATSIEKFATEVRGLQKSETREVEEFFAKGQKGSSAMPHKRNPIGSENMTGLARVIRGHMITAYENVSLWHERDISHSSAERIILPDATILLNYMLNRFGNIIKNLTVFPENMKRNMDRTYGLIYSQRVLLALIEKGMSREEAYDTVQPKAMEAWETQVQFKELVEAEEKINSLLSQEEIDDCFDYSYHLSQVDTIFERLGLN
;
A
#
# COMPACT_ATOMS: atom_id res chain seq x y z
N MET A 1 5.50 14.80 -9.17
CA MET A 1 4.67 14.88 -7.92
C MET A 1 4.91 16.21 -7.22
N ILE A 2 3.95 16.72 -6.44
CA ILE A 2 4.12 17.95 -5.66
C ILE A 2 4.93 17.66 -4.38
N GLU A 3 5.73 18.63 -3.95
CA GLU A 3 6.63 18.51 -2.79
C GLU A 3 5.89 18.09 -1.50
N ARG A 4 4.67 18.59 -1.29
CA ARG A 4 3.84 18.30 -0.12
C ARG A 4 3.61 16.80 0.15
N TYR A 5 3.61 15.98 -0.89
CA TYR A 5 3.37 14.52 -0.80
C TYR A 5 4.59 13.70 -1.22
N SER A 6 5.75 14.32 -1.21
CA SER A 6 7.03 13.69 -1.56
C SER A 6 7.93 13.59 -0.33
N ARG A 7 8.44 12.39 -0.07
CA ARG A 7 9.50 12.19 0.91
C ARG A 7 10.85 12.23 0.21
N PRO A 8 11.88 12.83 0.83
CA PRO A 8 13.16 13.08 0.15
C PRO A 8 13.82 11.83 -0.44
N GLU A 9 13.79 10.71 0.29
CA GLU A 9 14.43 9.46 -0.13
C GLU A 9 13.82 8.87 -1.40
N MET A 10 12.50 8.92 -1.55
CA MET A 10 11.82 8.43 -2.74
C MET A 10 11.89 9.45 -3.88
N ALA A 11 11.74 10.74 -3.57
CA ALA A 11 11.83 11.81 -4.56
C ALA A 11 13.21 11.84 -5.25
N ALA A 12 14.30 11.54 -4.52
CA ALA A 12 15.65 11.51 -5.05
C ALA A 12 15.83 10.48 -6.18
N ILE A 13 15.12 9.34 -6.12
CA ILE A 13 15.19 8.30 -7.14
C ILE A 13 14.66 8.82 -8.48
N TRP A 14 13.61 9.65 -8.45
CA TRP A 14 12.90 10.12 -9.63
C TRP A 14 13.34 11.51 -10.14
N THR A 15 14.49 12.00 -9.67
CA THR A 15 15.09 13.22 -10.23
C THR A 15 15.61 12.97 -11.64
N GLU A 16 15.64 14.01 -12.47
CA GLU A 16 16.24 13.92 -13.79
C GLU A 16 17.72 13.56 -13.76
N GLU A 17 18.42 14.08 -12.77
CA GLU A 17 19.82 13.74 -12.56
C GLU A 17 19.99 12.22 -12.32
N ASN A 18 19.19 11.63 -11.45
CA ASN A 18 19.27 10.19 -11.17
C ASN A 18 18.81 9.35 -12.37
N LYS A 19 17.81 9.81 -13.12
CA LYS A 19 17.41 9.18 -14.39
C LYS A 19 18.58 9.10 -15.37
N PHE A 20 19.27 10.21 -15.63
CA PHE A 20 20.41 10.21 -16.55
C PHE A 20 21.64 9.48 -16.00
N LYS A 21 21.83 9.45 -14.67
CA LYS A 21 22.84 8.57 -14.05
C LYS A 21 22.53 7.09 -14.31
N ALA A 22 21.28 6.69 -14.21
CA ALA A 22 20.87 5.32 -14.52
C ALA A 22 21.07 4.98 -16.00
N TRP A 23 20.77 5.91 -16.91
CA TRP A 23 21.05 5.72 -18.33
C TRP A 23 22.55 5.58 -18.60
N LEU A 24 23.37 6.45 -18.00
CA LEU A 24 24.83 6.38 -18.14
C LEU A 24 25.38 5.06 -17.60
N GLU A 25 24.87 4.56 -16.49
CA GLU A 25 25.32 3.30 -15.93
C GLU A 25 25.01 2.12 -16.87
N VAL A 26 23.84 2.10 -17.51
CA VAL A 26 23.50 1.07 -18.52
C VAL A 26 24.46 1.14 -19.71
N GLU A 27 24.75 2.33 -20.23
CA GLU A 27 25.69 2.55 -21.36
C GLU A 27 27.11 2.03 -21.02
N ILE A 28 27.61 2.39 -19.85
CA ILE A 28 28.97 1.98 -19.42
C ILE A 28 29.04 0.47 -19.17
N LEU A 29 28.04 -0.11 -18.48
CA LEU A 29 27.98 -1.55 -18.23
C LEU A 29 27.90 -2.35 -19.55
N ALA A 30 27.19 -1.84 -20.56
CA ALA A 30 27.17 -2.45 -21.87
C ALA A 30 28.57 -2.44 -22.53
N CYS A 31 29.31 -1.33 -22.43
CA CYS A 31 30.70 -1.27 -22.91
C CYS A 31 31.63 -2.21 -22.13
N GLU A 32 31.45 -2.36 -20.81
CA GLU A 32 32.19 -3.33 -19.99
C GLU A 32 31.93 -4.76 -20.46
N ALA A 33 30.67 -5.11 -20.76
CA ALA A 33 30.35 -6.43 -21.30
C ALA A 33 30.99 -6.70 -22.65
N TRP A 34 31.00 -5.72 -23.55
CA TRP A 34 31.71 -5.81 -24.83
C TRP A 34 33.26 -5.95 -24.64
N ALA A 35 33.82 -5.32 -23.62
CA ALA A 35 35.23 -5.50 -23.30
C ALA A 35 35.55 -6.89 -22.76
N GLU A 36 34.67 -7.53 -22.02
CA GLU A 36 34.81 -8.92 -21.59
C GLU A 36 34.75 -9.89 -22.80
N LEU A 37 34.00 -9.55 -23.86
CA LEU A 37 34.01 -10.29 -25.12
C LEU A 37 35.22 -10.01 -25.98
N GLY A 38 35.98 -8.95 -25.70
CA GLY A 38 37.20 -8.56 -26.45
C GLY A 38 36.94 -7.65 -27.65
N ASP A 39 35.72 -7.18 -27.84
CA ASP A 39 35.33 -6.31 -28.97
C ASP A 39 35.64 -4.82 -28.69
N ILE A 40 35.66 -4.41 -27.42
CA ILE A 40 36.06 -3.06 -26.99
C ILE A 40 37.34 -3.17 -26.17
N PRO A 41 38.40 -2.34 -26.43
CA PRO A 41 39.58 -2.30 -25.60
C PRO A 41 39.27 -1.96 -24.14
N LYS A 42 39.81 -2.71 -23.18
CA LYS A 42 39.61 -2.47 -21.74
C LYS A 42 40.08 -1.07 -21.32
N GLU A 43 41.09 -0.55 -21.96
CA GLU A 43 41.63 0.80 -21.73
C GLU A 43 40.55 1.87 -22.06
N ASP A 44 39.87 1.72 -23.20
CA ASP A 44 38.79 2.63 -23.60
C ASP A 44 37.64 2.59 -22.59
N VAL A 45 37.24 1.40 -22.12
CA VAL A 45 36.18 1.23 -21.11
C VAL A 45 36.56 1.86 -19.77
N ASN A 46 37.82 1.73 -19.34
CA ASN A 46 38.31 2.41 -18.14
C ASN A 46 38.17 3.94 -18.26
N VAL A 47 38.49 4.49 -19.42
CA VAL A 47 38.32 5.94 -19.70
C VAL A 47 36.86 6.32 -19.68
N LEU A 48 35.97 5.51 -20.28
CA LEU A 48 34.53 5.73 -20.23
C LEU A 48 34.03 5.77 -18.77
N ARG A 49 34.39 4.79 -17.96
CA ARG A 49 33.98 4.71 -16.55
C ARG A 49 34.49 5.90 -15.73
N GLU A 50 35.68 6.42 -16.01
CA GLU A 50 36.29 7.53 -15.27
C GLU A 50 35.74 8.90 -15.72
N LYS A 51 35.58 9.10 -17.03
CA LYS A 51 35.35 10.43 -17.62
C LYS A 51 33.96 10.70 -18.14
N ALA A 52 33.21 9.64 -18.50
CA ALA A 52 31.87 9.84 -19.05
C ALA A 52 30.97 10.55 -18.03
N SER A 53 30.42 11.66 -18.44
CA SER A 53 29.55 12.52 -17.63
C SER A 53 28.53 13.23 -18.53
N PHE A 54 27.62 13.95 -17.93
CA PHE A 54 26.60 14.72 -18.64
C PHE A 54 26.26 16.01 -17.91
N ASP A 55 25.80 17.00 -18.68
CA ASP A 55 25.14 18.20 -18.17
C ASP A 55 23.68 18.19 -18.65
N ILE A 56 22.74 18.31 -17.73
CA ILE A 56 21.29 18.24 -18.04
C ILE A 56 20.87 19.37 -18.97
N ASN A 57 21.40 20.57 -18.75
CA ASN A 57 21.07 21.73 -19.62
C ASN A 57 21.59 21.49 -21.04
N ARG A 58 22.79 20.90 -21.16
CA ARG A 58 23.37 20.54 -22.45
C ARG A 58 22.54 19.47 -23.16
N ILE A 59 22.05 18.47 -22.45
CA ILE A 59 21.12 17.46 -23.01
C ILE A 59 19.90 18.16 -23.61
N TYR A 60 19.26 19.06 -22.86
CA TYR A 60 18.08 19.79 -23.35
C TYR A 60 18.37 20.72 -24.54
N GLU A 61 19.56 21.34 -24.59
CA GLU A 61 19.98 22.12 -25.75
C GLU A 61 20.05 21.25 -27.02
N ILE A 62 20.72 20.10 -26.91
CA ILE A 62 20.85 19.15 -28.01
C ILE A 62 19.49 18.56 -28.40
N GLU A 63 18.61 18.28 -27.41
CA GLU A 63 17.28 17.74 -27.69
C GLU A 63 16.39 18.70 -28.47
N LYS A 64 16.53 20.01 -28.30
CA LYS A 64 15.80 21.01 -29.10
C LYS A 64 16.09 20.86 -30.62
N GLU A 65 17.30 20.43 -30.96
CA GLU A 65 17.72 20.22 -32.35
C GLU A 65 17.36 18.81 -32.83
N THR A 66 17.71 17.79 -32.03
CA THR A 66 17.58 16.36 -32.39
C THR A 66 16.15 15.83 -32.30
N ARG A 67 15.31 16.46 -31.47
CA ARG A 67 13.95 16.01 -31.14
C ARG A 67 13.89 14.56 -30.62
N HIS A 68 14.98 14.10 -29.98
CA HIS A 68 15.13 12.76 -29.48
C HIS A 68 15.99 12.75 -28.20
N ASP A 69 15.40 12.37 -27.09
CA ASP A 69 16.00 12.45 -25.76
C ASP A 69 17.24 11.56 -25.59
N VAL A 70 17.18 10.28 -26.03
CA VAL A 70 18.33 9.37 -25.90
C VAL A 70 19.49 9.80 -26.81
N VAL A 71 19.20 10.25 -28.04
CA VAL A 71 20.23 10.80 -28.94
C VAL A 71 20.88 12.05 -28.35
N ALA A 72 20.07 12.92 -27.72
CA ALA A 72 20.59 14.11 -27.05
C ALA A 72 21.50 13.75 -25.89
N PHE A 73 21.07 12.77 -25.07
CA PHE A 73 21.87 12.26 -23.95
C PHE A 73 23.21 11.66 -24.42
N THR A 74 23.19 10.74 -25.40
CA THR A 74 24.42 10.09 -25.89
C THR A 74 25.38 11.09 -26.54
N ARG A 75 24.88 12.12 -27.24
CA ARG A 75 25.71 13.22 -27.74
C ARG A 75 26.33 14.03 -26.63
N ALA A 76 25.56 14.42 -25.61
CA ALA A 76 26.09 15.17 -24.47
C ALA A 76 27.18 14.38 -23.73
N VAL A 77 27.00 13.08 -23.52
CA VAL A 77 28.03 12.20 -22.95
C VAL A 77 29.26 12.14 -23.85
N SER A 78 29.09 12.02 -25.17
CA SER A 78 30.20 11.96 -26.12
C SER A 78 31.04 13.24 -26.16
N GLU A 79 30.46 14.41 -25.83
CA GLU A 79 31.19 15.68 -25.73
C GLU A 79 32.22 15.69 -24.56
N THR A 80 32.06 14.82 -23.57
CA THR A 80 32.99 14.72 -22.42
C THR A 80 34.17 13.76 -22.65
N LEU A 81 34.22 13.09 -23.80
CA LEU A 81 35.09 11.98 -24.11
C LEU A 81 36.03 12.30 -25.30
N GLY A 82 37.12 11.53 -25.43
CA GLY A 82 38.05 11.58 -26.55
C GLY A 82 37.64 10.63 -27.68
N GLU A 83 38.60 9.81 -28.12
CA GLU A 83 38.42 8.81 -29.19
C GLU A 83 37.48 7.67 -28.78
N GLU A 84 37.38 7.37 -27.50
CA GLU A 84 36.53 6.34 -26.88
C GLU A 84 35.03 6.65 -27.00
N ARG A 85 34.67 7.89 -27.30
CA ARG A 85 33.26 8.29 -27.56
C ARG A 85 32.54 7.45 -28.61
N LYS A 86 33.26 6.80 -29.52
CA LYS A 86 32.72 5.90 -30.55
C LYS A 86 31.98 4.69 -29.97
N TRP A 87 32.26 4.36 -28.71
CA TRP A 87 31.65 3.23 -28.03
C TRP A 87 30.35 3.57 -27.30
N VAL A 88 30.04 4.84 -27.12
CA VAL A 88 28.77 5.26 -26.53
C VAL A 88 27.63 4.78 -27.43
N HIS A 89 26.67 4.06 -26.84
CA HIS A 89 25.50 3.48 -27.51
C HIS A 89 25.84 2.38 -28.56
N TYR A 90 26.98 1.73 -28.41
CA TYR A 90 27.45 0.73 -29.38
C TYR A 90 26.56 -0.53 -29.32
N GLY A 91 25.87 -0.81 -30.44
CA GLY A 91 24.95 -1.94 -30.62
C GLY A 91 23.57 -1.77 -29.95
N LEU A 92 23.37 -0.75 -29.13
CA LEU A 92 22.14 -0.51 -28.38
C LEU A 92 21.05 0.17 -29.21
N THR A 93 19.81 -0.05 -28.83
CA THR A 93 18.68 0.82 -29.19
C THR A 93 18.22 1.62 -27.98
N SER A 94 17.49 2.72 -28.20
CA SER A 94 17.06 3.62 -27.12
C SER A 94 16.43 2.92 -25.94
N THR A 95 15.56 1.94 -26.18
CA THR A 95 14.85 1.24 -25.11
C THR A 95 15.67 0.16 -24.40
N ASP A 96 16.78 -0.27 -24.94
CA ASP A 96 17.76 -1.07 -24.20
C ASP A 96 18.25 -0.27 -22.98
N VAL A 97 18.44 1.04 -23.15
CA VAL A 97 18.83 1.95 -22.08
C VAL A 97 17.65 2.37 -21.23
N VAL A 98 16.57 2.86 -21.85
CA VAL A 98 15.43 3.46 -21.14
C VAL A 98 14.70 2.44 -20.28
N ASP A 99 14.33 1.27 -20.83
CA ASP A 99 13.58 0.27 -20.09
C ASP A 99 14.42 -0.40 -18.98
N THR A 100 15.68 -0.70 -19.27
CA THR A 100 16.59 -1.30 -18.28
C THR A 100 16.88 -0.33 -17.13
N ALA A 101 17.15 0.94 -17.45
CA ALA A 101 17.33 1.97 -16.42
C ALA A 101 16.05 2.22 -15.61
N LEU A 102 14.88 2.20 -16.24
CA LEU A 102 13.59 2.31 -15.54
C LEU A 102 13.40 1.17 -14.53
N SER A 103 13.70 -0.06 -14.93
CA SER A 103 13.66 -1.23 -14.04
C SER A 103 14.65 -1.10 -12.88
N TYR A 104 15.83 -0.52 -13.12
CA TYR A 104 16.80 -0.24 -12.08
C TYR A 104 16.29 0.82 -11.08
N LEU A 105 15.63 1.89 -11.54
CA LEU A 105 15.02 2.90 -10.69
C LEU A 105 13.82 2.32 -9.91
N LEU A 106 13.02 1.48 -10.53
CA LEU A 106 11.93 0.76 -9.85
C LEU A 106 12.46 -0.16 -8.77
N ARG A 107 13.57 -0.87 -9.00
CA ARG A 107 14.22 -1.69 -7.97
C ARG A 107 14.58 -0.85 -6.75
N GLN A 108 15.23 0.31 -6.95
CA GLN A 108 15.59 1.22 -5.84
C GLN A 108 14.33 1.71 -5.08
N SER A 109 13.27 2.05 -5.81
CA SER A 109 12.00 2.47 -5.22
C SER A 109 11.35 1.34 -4.42
N ASN A 110 11.44 0.11 -4.93
CA ASN A 110 10.85 -1.07 -4.31
C ASN A 110 11.54 -1.45 -3.00
N ASP A 111 12.86 -1.26 -2.90
CA ASP A 111 13.61 -1.48 -1.65
C ASP A 111 13.10 -0.55 -0.53
N ILE A 112 12.79 0.71 -0.86
CA ILE A 112 12.17 1.66 0.08
C ILE A 112 10.75 1.22 0.46
N LEU A 113 9.92 0.88 -0.53
CA LEU A 113 8.52 0.50 -0.29
C LEU A 113 8.39 -0.82 0.49
N LEU A 114 9.28 -1.79 0.29
CA LEU A 114 9.33 -3.02 1.08
C LEU A 114 9.57 -2.71 2.56
N ASN A 115 10.58 -1.89 2.84
CA ASN A 115 10.86 -1.46 4.21
C ASN A 115 9.69 -0.68 4.83
N ASP A 116 9.04 0.19 4.07
CA ASP A 116 7.86 0.93 4.55
C ASP A 116 6.68 0.02 4.88
N LEU A 117 6.43 -1.01 4.05
CA LEU A 117 5.38 -1.99 4.29
C LEU A 117 5.65 -2.81 5.55
N GLU A 118 6.89 -3.29 5.73
CA GLU A 118 7.29 -4.04 6.92
C GLU A 118 7.17 -3.18 8.18
N ASN A 119 7.61 -1.92 8.12
CA ASN A 119 7.46 -0.97 9.21
C ASN A 119 5.98 -0.71 9.55
N PHE A 120 5.13 -0.53 8.54
CA PHE A 120 3.71 -0.31 8.75
C PHE A 120 3.02 -1.52 9.37
N ILE A 121 3.34 -2.74 8.93
CA ILE A 121 2.87 -3.98 9.54
C ILE A 121 3.28 -4.04 11.02
N GLY A 122 4.53 -3.74 11.35
CA GLY A 122 5.01 -3.74 12.73
C GLY A 122 4.28 -2.72 13.61
N ILE A 123 3.90 -1.56 13.08
CA ILE A 123 3.07 -0.58 13.79
C ILE A 123 1.68 -1.16 14.09
N LEU A 124 1.04 -1.80 13.11
CA LEU A 124 -0.27 -2.42 13.28
C LEU A 124 -0.24 -3.57 14.29
N GLU A 125 0.78 -4.44 14.26
CA GLU A 125 0.99 -5.52 15.22
C GLU A 125 1.11 -5.01 16.65
N ASN A 126 1.95 -4.00 16.85
CA ASN A 126 2.14 -3.39 18.16
C ASN A 126 0.84 -2.78 18.70
N LYS A 127 0.09 -2.08 17.86
CA LYS A 127 -1.20 -1.51 18.25
C LYS A 127 -2.28 -2.57 18.47
N ALA A 128 -2.29 -3.66 17.71
CA ALA A 128 -3.18 -4.78 17.95
C ALA A 128 -2.92 -5.41 19.32
N LYS A 129 -1.66 -5.64 19.69
CA LYS A 129 -1.26 -6.16 21.02
C LYS A 129 -1.64 -5.19 22.14
N GLU A 130 -1.36 -3.89 21.99
CA GLU A 130 -1.70 -2.84 22.96
C GLU A 130 -3.20 -2.83 23.29
N HIS A 131 -4.04 -3.06 22.29
CA HIS A 131 -5.50 -3.00 22.41
C HIS A 131 -6.19 -4.37 22.36
N LYS A 132 -5.46 -5.46 22.63
CA LYS A 132 -5.96 -6.84 22.56
C LYS A 132 -7.30 -7.02 23.28
N TYR A 133 -7.44 -6.42 24.46
CA TYR A 133 -8.63 -6.52 25.30
C TYR A 133 -9.41 -5.19 25.41
N THR A 134 -9.10 -4.18 24.61
CA THR A 134 -9.88 -2.95 24.58
C THR A 134 -11.22 -3.22 23.91
N VAL A 135 -12.25 -3.45 24.72
CA VAL A 135 -13.60 -3.79 24.22
C VAL A 135 -14.23 -2.62 23.47
N MET A 136 -14.88 -2.93 22.38
CA MET A 136 -15.66 -1.97 21.59
C MET A 136 -16.86 -2.65 20.93
N MET A 137 -17.77 -1.83 20.42
CA MET A 137 -18.93 -2.33 19.70
C MET A 137 -18.55 -2.76 18.28
N GLY A 138 -18.83 -4.03 17.95
CA GLY A 138 -18.84 -4.51 16.57
C GLY A 138 -20.10 -4.01 15.86
N ARG A 139 -19.91 -3.46 14.65
CA ARG A 139 -21.02 -2.90 13.84
C ARG A 139 -21.10 -3.60 12.51
N THR A 140 -22.32 -4.02 12.15
CA THR A 140 -22.68 -4.49 10.81
C THR A 140 -23.76 -3.59 10.24
N HIS A 141 -23.69 -3.23 8.97
CA HIS A 141 -24.60 -2.28 8.33
C HIS A 141 -24.65 -0.90 9.03
N GLY A 142 -23.65 -0.55 9.84
CA GLY A 142 -23.64 0.66 10.68
C GLY A 142 -24.42 0.53 11.99
N VAL A 143 -25.03 -0.64 12.25
CA VAL A 143 -25.82 -0.94 13.45
C VAL A 143 -25.01 -1.77 14.43
N HIS A 144 -25.28 -1.61 15.73
CA HIS A 144 -24.66 -2.42 16.79
C HIS A 144 -25.00 -3.90 16.61
N ALA A 145 -23.98 -4.75 16.58
CA ALA A 145 -24.11 -6.20 16.51
C ALA A 145 -23.68 -6.82 17.84
N GLU A 146 -22.43 -7.20 17.97
CA GLU A 146 -21.88 -7.85 19.17
C GLU A 146 -20.59 -7.17 19.63
N PRO A 147 -20.22 -7.29 20.91
CA PRO A 147 -18.92 -6.84 21.41
C PRO A 147 -17.75 -7.49 20.67
N THR A 148 -16.72 -6.70 20.42
CA THR A 148 -15.43 -7.13 19.88
C THR A 148 -14.30 -6.36 20.57
N THR A 149 -13.05 -6.48 20.10
CA THR A 149 -11.97 -5.65 20.61
C THR A 149 -11.36 -4.79 19.51
N PHE A 150 -10.81 -3.64 19.90
CA PHE A 150 -10.07 -2.79 18.99
C PHE A 150 -8.79 -3.48 18.48
N GLY A 151 -8.19 -4.34 19.34
CA GLY A 151 -7.07 -5.17 18.94
C GLY A 151 -7.40 -6.16 17.82
N LEU A 152 -8.56 -6.82 17.85
CA LEU A 152 -9.01 -7.70 16.75
C LEU A 152 -9.19 -6.94 15.44
N LYS A 153 -9.71 -5.71 15.49
CA LYS A 153 -9.83 -4.84 14.30
C LYS A 153 -8.47 -4.54 13.70
N LEU A 154 -7.49 -4.18 14.52
CA LEU A 154 -6.11 -3.88 14.08
C LEU A 154 -5.38 -5.15 13.61
N ALA A 155 -5.60 -6.30 14.26
CA ALA A 155 -5.06 -7.58 13.83
C ALA A 155 -5.58 -7.99 12.43
N LEU A 156 -6.85 -7.74 12.13
CA LEU A 156 -7.40 -7.94 10.79
C LEU A 156 -6.69 -7.08 9.74
N TRP A 157 -6.39 -5.82 10.06
CA TRP A 157 -5.63 -4.93 9.16
C TRP A 157 -4.19 -5.40 8.98
N THR A 158 -3.57 -5.89 10.05
CA THR A 158 -2.24 -6.49 10.01
C THR A 158 -2.18 -7.65 9.00
N GLU A 159 -3.10 -8.58 9.09
CA GLU A 159 -3.15 -9.73 8.17
C GLU A 159 -3.43 -9.33 6.72
N GLU A 160 -4.23 -8.30 6.51
CA GLU A 160 -4.43 -7.74 5.16
C GLU A 160 -3.14 -7.14 4.60
N MET A 161 -2.37 -6.42 5.41
CA MET A 161 -1.10 -5.84 4.98
C MET A 161 -0.01 -6.89 4.78
N LYS A 162 0.01 -7.98 5.56
CA LYS A 162 0.90 -9.13 5.30
C LYS A 162 0.62 -9.75 3.91
N ARG A 163 -0.65 -9.94 3.55
CA ARG A 163 -1.02 -10.40 2.21
C ARG A 163 -0.62 -9.40 1.12
N ASN A 164 -0.70 -8.10 1.39
CA ASN A 164 -0.24 -7.07 0.47
C ASN A 164 1.28 -7.06 0.31
N LEU A 165 2.03 -7.31 1.37
CA LEU A 165 3.49 -7.45 1.31
C LEU A 165 3.89 -8.62 0.39
N GLU A 166 3.24 -9.77 0.50
CA GLU A 166 3.51 -10.92 -0.37
C GLU A 166 3.17 -10.62 -1.85
N ARG A 167 2.04 -9.96 -2.11
CA ARG A 167 1.69 -9.51 -3.47
C ARG A 167 2.73 -8.52 -4.01
N PHE A 168 3.20 -7.61 -3.16
CA PHE A 168 4.19 -6.62 -3.55
C PHE A 168 5.53 -7.28 -3.89
N LYS A 169 6.00 -8.25 -3.09
CA LYS A 169 7.20 -9.03 -3.41
C LYS A 169 7.09 -9.71 -4.77
N GLN A 170 5.95 -10.31 -5.09
CA GLN A 170 5.72 -10.92 -6.41
C GLN A 170 5.69 -9.87 -7.53
N ALA A 171 5.04 -8.74 -7.31
CA ALA A 171 4.97 -7.65 -8.28
C ALA A 171 6.33 -7.01 -8.55
N THR A 172 7.18 -6.85 -7.51
CA THR A 172 8.53 -6.33 -7.68
C THR A 172 9.40 -7.23 -8.55
N GLU A 173 9.30 -8.56 -8.39
CA GLU A 173 10.02 -9.49 -9.25
C GLU A 173 9.58 -9.42 -10.71
N SER A 174 8.30 -9.11 -10.98
CA SER A 174 7.82 -8.98 -12.35
C SER A 174 8.39 -7.78 -13.10
N VAL A 175 8.78 -6.71 -12.39
CA VAL A 175 9.39 -5.50 -12.96
C VAL A 175 10.90 -5.43 -12.73
N ARG A 176 11.50 -6.40 -11.99
CA ARG A 176 12.95 -6.51 -11.77
C ARG A 176 13.65 -7.20 -12.93
N VAL A 177 13.34 -6.79 -14.13
CA VAL A 177 13.90 -7.33 -15.36
C VAL A 177 14.46 -6.24 -16.25
N GLY A 178 15.56 -6.51 -16.92
CA GLY A 178 16.12 -5.65 -17.96
C GLY A 178 16.04 -6.31 -19.34
N LYS A 179 16.27 -5.52 -20.38
CA LYS A 179 16.35 -5.98 -21.76
C LYS A 179 17.45 -5.21 -22.49
N ILE A 180 18.35 -5.93 -23.17
CA ILE A 180 19.33 -5.38 -24.10
C ILE A 180 19.37 -6.32 -25.30
N SER A 181 18.32 -6.29 -26.09
CA SER A 181 18.03 -7.23 -27.17
C SER A 181 17.93 -6.57 -28.54
N GLY A 182 18.19 -5.25 -28.62
CA GLY A 182 18.16 -4.48 -29.85
C GLY A 182 16.76 -4.03 -30.28
N ALA A 183 16.67 -3.54 -31.50
CA ALA A 183 15.53 -2.81 -32.02
C ALA A 183 14.20 -3.59 -32.08
N VAL A 184 14.24 -4.92 -32.16
CA VAL A 184 13.05 -5.79 -32.23
C VAL A 184 13.16 -7.05 -31.39
N GLY A 185 14.17 -7.14 -30.51
CA GLY A 185 14.35 -8.26 -29.58
C GLY A 185 15.09 -9.47 -30.17
N THR A 186 15.78 -9.32 -31.29
CA THR A 186 16.42 -10.45 -31.99
C THR A 186 17.92 -10.58 -31.74
N TYR A 187 18.51 -9.69 -30.96
CA TYR A 187 19.98 -9.64 -30.66
C TYR A 187 20.84 -9.50 -31.93
N ALA A 188 20.31 -8.89 -33.01
CA ALA A 188 21.00 -8.82 -34.30
C ALA A 188 22.35 -8.11 -34.24
N ASN A 189 22.48 -7.09 -33.39
CA ASN A 189 23.69 -6.25 -33.29
C ASN A 189 24.34 -6.29 -31.90
N ILE A 190 23.81 -7.09 -30.97
CA ILE A 190 24.29 -7.20 -29.59
C ILE A 190 24.06 -8.60 -29.06
N PRO A 191 25.11 -9.31 -28.57
CA PRO A 191 24.93 -10.67 -28.12
C PRO A 191 24.21 -10.73 -26.75
N PRO A 192 23.44 -11.81 -26.46
CA PRO A 192 22.73 -12.01 -25.19
C PRO A 192 23.61 -11.84 -23.94
N PHE A 193 24.91 -12.15 -24.02
CA PHE A 193 25.86 -11.95 -22.93
C PHE A 193 25.85 -10.51 -22.38
N VAL A 194 25.71 -9.50 -23.26
CA VAL A 194 25.69 -8.10 -22.83
C VAL A 194 24.46 -7.82 -21.96
N GLU A 195 23.31 -8.37 -22.34
CA GLU A 195 22.09 -8.26 -21.54
C GLU A 195 22.25 -8.93 -20.17
N GLU A 196 22.74 -10.17 -20.14
CA GLU A 196 22.96 -10.93 -18.90
C GLU A 196 23.93 -10.19 -17.97
N PHE A 197 25.04 -9.71 -18.49
CA PHE A 197 26.06 -8.96 -17.75
C PHE A 197 25.50 -7.67 -17.13
N VAL A 198 24.82 -6.84 -17.93
CA VAL A 198 24.25 -5.57 -17.46
C VAL A 198 23.16 -5.82 -16.43
N CYS A 199 22.27 -6.77 -16.68
CA CYS A 199 21.20 -7.12 -15.73
C CYS A 199 21.78 -7.62 -14.40
N GLU A 200 22.78 -8.49 -14.40
CA GLU A 200 23.44 -8.98 -13.19
C GLU A 200 24.05 -7.83 -12.39
N LYS A 201 24.79 -6.93 -13.03
CA LYS A 201 25.43 -5.77 -12.37
C LYS A 201 24.42 -4.82 -11.76
N LEU A 202 23.27 -4.64 -12.39
CA LEU A 202 22.16 -3.80 -11.88
C LEU A 202 21.26 -4.55 -10.88
N GLY A 203 21.50 -5.84 -10.61
CA GLY A 203 20.66 -6.67 -9.76
C GLY A 203 19.27 -6.91 -10.35
N LEU A 204 19.18 -6.96 -11.67
CA LEU A 204 18.00 -7.31 -12.46
C LEU A 204 18.15 -8.73 -13.03
N GLN A 205 17.06 -9.29 -13.52
CA GLN A 205 17.06 -10.51 -14.34
C GLN A 205 16.97 -10.11 -15.82
N ALA A 206 17.65 -10.83 -16.69
CA ALA A 206 17.42 -10.68 -18.13
C ALA A 206 16.02 -11.20 -18.49
N ALA A 207 15.25 -10.44 -19.26
CA ALA A 207 13.95 -10.89 -19.73
C ALA A 207 14.13 -12.11 -20.67
N PRO A 208 13.37 -13.21 -20.44
CA PRO A 208 13.49 -14.40 -21.30
C PRO A 208 13.24 -14.10 -22.78
N ILE A 209 12.44 -13.12 -23.07
CA ILE A 209 12.13 -12.60 -24.39
C ILE A 209 11.59 -11.16 -24.25
N SER A 210 11.89 -10.33 -25.23
CA SER A 210 11.35 -8.99 -25.35
C SER A 210 11.15 -8.62 -26.82
N THR A 211 10.52 -7.50 -27.06
CA THR A 211 10.54 -6.83 -28.37
C THR A 211 11.56 -5.67 -28.34
N GLN A 212 11.25 -4.53 -28.90
CA GLN A 212 12.05 -3.34 -28.61
C GLN A 212 11.87 -2.89 -27.16
N THR A 213 10.78 -3.29 -26.49
CA THR A 213 10.45 -2.96 -25.12
C THR A 213 10.26 -4.22 -24.26
N LEU A 214 10.33 -4.06 -22.96
CA LEU A 214 9.73 -5.01 -22.00
C LEU A 214 8.20 -4.98 -22.14
N GLN A 215 7.54 -6.11 -21.94
CA GLN A 215 6.09 -6.19 -22.03
C GLN A 215 5.43 -5.46 -20.85
N ARG A 216 4.39 -4.66 -21.13
CA ARG A 216 3.76 -3.73 -20.17
C ARG A 216 2.75 -4.37 -19.23
N ASP A 217 2.36 -5.62 -19.44
CA ASP A 217 1.62 -6.41 -18.44
C ASP A 217 2.36 -6.49 -17.09
N ARG A 218 3.69 -6.51 -17.10
CA ARG A 218 4.56 -6.44 -15.91
C ARG A 218 4.30 -5.15 -15.12
N HIS A 219 4.32 -4.02 -15.79
CA HIS A 219 4.08 -2.69 -15.19
C HIS A 219 2.61 -2.53 -14.77
N ALA A 220 1.67 -3.06 -15.53
CA ALA A 220 0.25 -3.09 -15.17
C ALA A 220 -0.01 -3.91 -13.90
N HIS A 221 0.58 -5.09 -13.77
CA HIS A 221 0.53 -5.90 -12.54
C HIS A 221 1.14 -5.17 -11.34
N TYR A 222 2.30 -4.54 -11.53
CA TYR A 222 2.95 -3.74 -10.49
C TYR A 222 2.04 -2.59 -10.02
N MET A 223 1.51 -1.79 -10.95
CA MET A 223 0.61 -0.67 -10.63
C MET A 223 -0.70 -1.12 -9.99
N ALA A 224 -1.24 -2.28 -10.38
CA ALA A 224 -2.41 -2.87 -9.74
C ALA A 224 -2.13 -3.22 -8.27
N THR A 225 -0.93 -3.73 -7.99
CA THR A 225 -0.51 -4.06 -6.63
C THR A 225 -0.35 -2.80 -5.77
N LEU A 226 0.31 -1.74 -6.28
CA LEU A 226 0.40 -0.45 -5.58
C LEU A 226 -1.00 0.12 -5.27
N SER A 227 -1.91 0.02 -6.24
CA SER A 227 -3.29 0.46 -6.10
C SER A 227 -4.05 -0.32 -5.03
N LEU A 228 -3.84 -1.63 -4.93
CA LEU A 228 -4.48 -2.47 -3.92
C LEU A 228 -3.98 -2.12 -2.50
N ILE A 229 -2.68 -1.89 -2.34
CA ILE A 229 -2.09 -1.44 -1.06
C ILE A 229 -2.70 -0.09 -0.65
N ALA A 230 -2.75 0.88 -1.56
CA ALA A 230 -3.36 2.18 -1.32
C ALA A 230 -4.85 2.07 -0.95
N THR A 231 -5.58 1.12 -1.56
CA THR A 231 -6.99 0.84 -1.26
C THR A 231 -7.18 0.25 0.14
N SER A 232 -6.25 -0.60 0.61
CA SER A 232 -6.25 -1.07 1.99
C SER A 232 -6.05 0.08 2.99
N ILE A 233 -5.10 0.97 2.72
CA ILE A 233 -4.88 2.18 3.55
C ILE A 233 -6.14 3.07 3.54
N GLU A 234 -6.79 3.26 2.39
CA GLU A 234 -8.06 4.00 2.29
C GLU A 234 -9.16 3.39 3.16
N LYS A 235 -9.30 2.06 3.14
CA LYS A 235 -10.26 1.33 3.98
C LYS A 235 -10.01 1.59 5.47
N PHE A 236 -8.76 1.48 5.91
CA PHE A 236 -8.39 1.72 7.31
C PHE A 236 -8.62 3.17 7.71
N ALA A 237 -8.23 4.11 6.85
CA ALA A 237 -8.45 5.54 7.07
C ALA A 237 -9.95 5.89 7.13
N THR A 238 -10.77 5.24 6.33
CA THR A 238 -12.23 5.39 6.37
C THR A 238 -12.82 4.91 7.70
N GLU A 239 -12.32 3.80 8.23
CA GLU A 239 -12.72 3.31 9.55
C GLU A 239 -12.29 4.29 10.66
N VAL A 240 -11.06 4.79 10.65
CA VAL A 240 -10.59 5.80 11.61
C VAL A 240 -11.50 7.04 11.58
N ARG A 241 -11.87 7.53 10.40
CA ARG A 241 -12.82 8.64 10.22
C ARG A 241 -14.18 8.30 10.82
N GLY A 242 -14.67 7.08 10.62
CA GLY A 242 -15.93 6.58 11.18
C GLY A 242 -15.92 6.56 12.72
N LEU A 243 -14.81 6.09 13.31
CA LEU A 243 -14.64 6.02 14.75
C LEU A 243 -14.40 7.40 15.41
N GLN A 244 -13.95 8.40 14.64
CA GLN A 244 -13.72 9.77 15.11
C GLN A 244 -14.97 10.68 15.01
N LYS A 245 -16.09 10.22 14.39
CA LYS A 245 -17.32 11.01 14.33
C LYS A 245 -17.74 11.48 15.72
N SER A 246 -18.41 12.64 15.79
CA SER A 246 -18.91 13.22 17.04
C SER A 246 -19.78 12.26 17.85
N GLU A 247 -20.62 11.48 17.13
CA GLU A 247 -21.54 10.50 17.71
C GLU A 247 -20.82 9.25 18.23
N THR A 248 -19.67 8.90 17.67
CA THR A 248 -18.90 7.69 18.01
C THR A 248 -17.79 8.04 19.00
N ARG A 249 -16.85 8.87 18.58
CA ARG A 249 -15.70 9.38 19.35
C ARG A 249 -14.95 8.27 20.12
N GLU A 250 -14.66 7.18 19.44
CA GLU A 250 -13.93 6.04 19.99
C GLU A 250 -12.41 6.16 19.79
N VAL A 251 -12.01 6.89 18.74
CA VAL A 251 -10.61 7.26 18.48
C VAL A 251 -10.52 8.72 18.03
N GLU A 252 -9.29 9.26 18.02
CA GLU A 252 -8.99 10.59 17.48
C GLU A 252 -7.57 10.62 16.94
N GLU A 253 -7.33 11.19 15.75
CA GLU A 253 -5.98 11.48 15.27
C GLU A 253 -5.26 12.36 16.31
N PHE A 254 -3.97 12.08 16.54
CA PHE A 254 -3.17 12.87 17.47
C PHE A 254 -3.18 14.34 17.09
N PHE A 255 -3.50 15.17 18.06
CA PHE A 255 -3.59 16.62 17.92
C PHE A 255 -2.49 17.30 18.73
N ALA A 256 -1.47 17.83 18.05
CA ALA A 256 -0.34 18.45 18.69
C ALA A 256 -0.70 19.77 19.39
N LYS A 257 0.03 20.10 20.47
CA LYS A 257 -0.13 21.38 21.15
C LYS A 257 0.15 22.53 20.16
N GLY A 258 -0.81 23.43 20.03
CA GLY A 258 -0.73 24.56 19.09
C GLY A 258 -1.25 24.30 17.68
N GLN A 259 -1.58 23.06 17.34
CA GLN A 259 -2.23 22.73 16.07
C GLN A 259 -3.60 23.40 15.98
N LYS A 260 -4.02 23.77 14.76
CA LYS A 260 -5.35 24.31 14.49
C LYS A 260 -6.17 23.26 13.75
N GLY A 261 -7.32 22.87 14.30
CA GLY A 261 -8.19 21.84 13.71
C GLY A 261 -9.23 22.41 12.74
N SER A 262 -9.57 23.70 12.90
CA SER A 262 -10.55 24.39 12.08
C SER A 262 -10.24 25.89 12.04
N SER A 263 -10.51 26.53 10.90
CA SER A 263 -10.37 27.98 10.75
C SER A 263 -11.50 28.75 11.46
N ALA A 264 -12.68 28.13 11.66
CA ALA A 264 -13.87 28.76 12.22
C ALA A 264 -14.22 28.29 13.64
N MET A 265 -13.99 27.02 13.97
CA MET A 265 -14.39 26.41 15.24
C MET A 265 -13.17 25.90 16.01
N PRO A 266 -12.69 26.60 17.06
CA PRO A 266 -11.43 26.28 17.76
C PRO A 266 -11.37 24.87 18.38
N HIS A 267 -12.52 24.31 18.76
CA HIS A 267 -12.62 22.98 19.39
C HIS A 267 -12.67 21.81 18.39
N LYS A 268 -12.88 22.10 17.10
CA LYS A 268 -13.12 21.06 16.07
C LYS A 268 -11.81 20.42 15.63
N ARG A 269 -11.68 19.11 15.84
CA ARG A 269 -10.54 18.30 15.45
C ARG A 269 -10.93 17.37 14.32
N ASN A 270 -10.52 17.69 13.11
CA ASN A 270 -10.87 16.93 11.91
C ASN A 270 -9.84 15.82 11.65
N PRO A 271 -10.25 14.64 11.16
CA PRO A 271 -9.34 13.56 10.76
C PRO A 271 -8.71 13.83 9.39
N ILE A 272 -8.00 14.96 9.26
CA ILE A 272 -7.46 15.45 7.97
C ILE A 272 -6.44 14.50 7.38
N GLY A 273 -5.65 13.84 8.23
CA GLY A 273 -4.67 12.86 7.78
C GLY A 273 -5.34 11.65 7.11
N SER A 274 -6.36 11.09 7.73
CA SER A 274 -7.14 9.98 7.17
C SER A 274 -7.93 10.40 5.92
N GLU A 275 -8.46 11.62 5.88
CA GLU A 275 -9.09 12.17 4.67
C GLU A 275 -8.11 12.28 3.50
N ASN A 276 -6.88 12.74 3.75
CA ASN A 276 -5.83 12.78 2.74
C ASN A 276 -5.51 11.38 2.20
N MET A 277 -5.44 10.36 3.04
CA MET A 277 -5.20 8.98 2.60
C MET A 277 -6.28 8.50 1.63
N THR A 278 -7.54 8.77 1.96
CA THR A 278 -8.67 8.40 1.07
C THR A 278 -8.63 9.15 -0.27
N GLY A 279 -8.16 10.38 -0.28
CA GLY A 279 -7.96 11.17 -1.51
C GLY A 279 -6.82 10.63 -2.39
N LEU A 280 -5.65 10.37 -1.79
CA LEU A 280 -4.46 9.92 -2.51
C LEU A 280 -4.61 8.51 -3.11
N ALA A 281 -5.34 7.62 -2.45
CA ALA A 281 -5.67 6.31 -3.00
C ALA A 281 -6.40 6.39 -4.35
N ARG A 282 -7.26 7.38 -4.54
CA ARG A 282 -7.96 7.61 -5.80
C ARG A 282 -7.01 7.96 -6.94
N VAL A 283 -5.95 8.72 -6.65
CA VAL A 283 -4.92 9.09 -7.63
C VAL A 283 -4.17 7.85 -8.12
N ILE A 284 -3.71 7.01 -7.18
CA ILE A 284 -3.00 5.77 -7.53
C ILE A 284 -3.90 4.83 -8.35
N ARG A 285 -5.20 4.72 -8.03
CA ARG A 285 -6.16 3.94 -8.86
C ARG A 285 -6.30 4.49 -10.28
N GLY A 286 -6.29 5.81 -10.45
CA GLY A 286 -6.26 6.43 -11.79
C GLY A 286 -5.01 6.04 -12.57
N HIS A 287 -3.86 6.04 -11.93
CA HIS A 287 -2.59 5.61 -12.53
C HIS A 287 -2.57 4.12 -12.91
N MET A 288 -3.21 3.25 -12.12
CA MET A 288 -3.37 1.84 -12.46
C MET A 288 -4.14 1.65 -13.78
N ILE A 289 -5.22 2.39 -14.00
CA ILE A 289 -5.99 2.34 -15.25
C ILE A 289 -5.11 2.74 -16.43
N THR A 290 -4.34 3.79 -16.29
CA THR A 290 -3.39 4.23 -17.33
C THR A 290 -2.36 3.15 -17.65
N ALA A 291 -1.87 2.42 -16.62
CA ALA A 291 -0.93 1.33 -16.83
C ALA A 291 -1.55 0.14 -17.59
N TYR A 292 -2.82 -0.15 -17.39
CA TYR A 292 -3.52 -1.17 -18.18
C TYR A 292 -3.65 -0.78 -19.66
N GLU A 293 -3.93 0.49 -19.96
CA GLU A 293 -3.98 1.00 -21.33
C GLU A 293 -2.62 0.90 -22.05
N ASN A 294 -1.51 0.96 -21.31
CA ASN A 294 -0.16 0.81 -21.86
C ASN A 294 0.20 -0.62 -22.27
N VAL A 295 -0.61 -1.63 -21.94
CA VAL A 295 -0.35 -3.03 -22.33
C VAL A 295 -0.48 -3.21 -23.85
N SER A 296 -1.43 -2.53 -24.46
CA SER A 296 -1.74 -2.65 -25.91
C SER A 296 -0.88 -1.72 -26.76
N LEU A 297 0.37 -2.10 -26.98
CA LEU A 297 1.27 -1.39 -27.91
C LEU A 297 1.17 -1.97 -29.32
N TRP A 298 1.48 -1.14 -30.32
CA TRP A 298 1.53 -1.56 -31.72
C TRP A 298 2.83 -2.32 -32.03
N HIS A 299 2.69 -3.49 -32.61
CA HIS A 299 3.80 -4.31 -33.12
C HIS A 299 4.86 -4.54 -32.03
N GLU A 300 6.14 -4.42 -32.37
CA GLU A 300 7.27 -4.57 -31.46
C GLU A 300 7.48 -3.36 -30.55
N ARG A 301 6.88 -2.21 -30.86
CA ARG A 301 6.78 -1.00 -30.05
C ARG A 301 6.03 0.13 -30.77
N ASP A 302 5.24 0.89 -30.03
CA ASP A 302 5.01 2.32 -30.26
C ASP A 302 5.46 3.13 -29.03
N ILE A 303 5.38 4.47 -29.04
CA ILE A 303 5.89 5.30 -27.94
C ILE A 303 4.79 5.85 -27.03
N SER A 304 3.53 5.42 -27.20
CA SER A 304 2.39 5.95 -26.42
C SER A 304 2.54 5.74 -24.92
N HIS A 305 3.11 4.61 -24.48
CA HIS A 305 3.37 4.30 -23.08
C HIS A 305 4.35 5.27 -22.41
N SER A 306 5.34 5.77 -23.15
CA SER A 306 6.47 6.52 -22.60
C SER A 306 6.04 7.80 -21.89
N SER A 307 5.15 8.60 -22.51
CA SER A 307 4.66 9.85 -21.90
C SER A 307 3.86 9.59 -20.62
N ALA A 308 3.06 8.52 -20.60
CA ALA A 308 2.25 8.13 -19.45
C ALA A 308 3.13 7.62 -18.28
N GLU A 309 4.09 6.73 -18.57
CA GLU A 309 4.95 6.11 -17.56
C GLU A 309 5.87 7.11 -16.84
N ARG A 310 6.30 8.16 -17.53
CA ARG A 310 7.07 9.27 -16.92
C ARG A 310 6.30 9.99 -15.81
N ILE A 311 4.98 9.84 -15.78
CA ILE A 311 4.10 10.43 -14.77
C ILE A 311 3.68 9.35 -13.76
N ILE A 312 3.06 8.27 -14.22
CA ILE A 312 2.36 7.34 -13.34
C ILE A 312 3.27 6.53 -12.41
N LEU A 313 4.46 6.12 -12.87
CA LEU A 313 5.38 5.31 -12.06
C LEU A 313 6.04 6.12 -10.93
N PRO A 314 6.65 7.29 -11.22
CA PRO A 314 7.15 8.16 -10.16
C PRO A 314 6.04 8.57 -9.17
N ASP A 315 4.90 9.01 -9.68
CA ASP A 315 3.82 9.52 -8.85
C ASP A 315 3.24 8.43 -7.94
N ALA A 316 3.02 7.22 -8.46
CA ALA A 316 2.46 6.14 -7.67
C ALA A 316 3.41 5.67 -6.54
N THR A 317 4.70 5.54 -6.83
CA THR A 317 5.71 5.13 -5.84
C THR A 317 5.93 6.20 -4.78
N ILE A 318 6.03 7.47 -5.17
CA ILE A 318 6.16 8.61 -4.25
C ILE A 318 4.92 8.71 -3.35
N LEU A 319 3.72 8.61 -3.93
CA LEU A 319 2.47 8.68 -3.15
C LEU A 319 2.34 7.52 -2.18
N LEU A 320 2.65 6.29 -2.61
CA LEU A 320 2.54 5.14 -1.73
C LEU A 320 3.54 5.20 -0.57
N ASN A 321 4.79 5.62 -0.82
CA ASN A 321 5.79 5.89 0.22
C ASN A 321 5.27 6.93 1.23
N TYR A 322 4.70 8.03 0.74
CA TYR A 322 4.08 9.03 1.61
C TYR A 322 2.92 8.45 2.43
N MET A 323 2.02 7.72 1.79
CA MET A 323 0.82 7.17 2.44
C MET A 323 1.18 6.17 3.55
N LEU A 324 2.10 5.24 3.30
CA LEU A 324 2.55 4.25 4.28
C LEU A 324 3.16 4.92 5.52
N ASN A 325 4.04 5.88 5.30
CA ASN A 325 4.70 6.61 6.40
C ASN A 325 3.73 7.54 7.14
N ARG A 326 2.92 8.30 6.42
CA ARG A 326 1.96 9.24 7.03
C ARG A 326 0.89 8.52 7.83
N PHE A 327 0.28 7.48 7.24
CA PHE A 327 -0.76 6.73 7.92
C PHE A 327 -0.21 5.85 9.05
N GLY A 328 0.98 5.27 8.87
CA GLY A 328 1.70 4.58 9.94
C GLY A 328 1.90 5.48 11.16
N ASN A 329 2.30 6.74 10.94
CA ASN A 329 2.44 7.70 12.04
C ASN A 329 1.08 8.08 12.68
N ILE A 330 0.00 8.15 11.90
CA ILE A 330 -1.36 8.37 12.43
C ILE A 330 -1.75 7.21 13.36
N ILE A 331 -1.62 5.96 12.91
CA ILE A 331 -1.96 4.77 13.70
C ILE A 331 -1.09 4.67 14.96
N LYS A 332 0.21 4.89 14.82
CA LYS A 332 1.15 4.85 15.95
C LYS A 332 0.76 5.80 17.08
N ASN A 333 0.28 7.00 16.73
CA ASN A 333 -0.04 8.06 17.68
C ASN A 333 -1.56 8.25 17.89
N LEU A 334 -2.38 7.29 17.42
CA LEU A 334 -3.84 7.38 17.54
C LEU A 334 -4.24 7.44 19.02
N THR A 335 -5.05 8.44 19.37
CA THR A 335 -5.67 8.52 20.69
C THR A 335 -6.89 7.60 20.70
N VAL A 336 -6.91 6.66 21.64
CA VAL A 336 -8.02 5.71 21.82
C VAL A 336 -8.77 6.05 23.09
N PHE A 337 -10.10 5.99 23.05
CA PHE A 337 -10.97 6.30 24.19
C PHE A 337 -11.77 5.05 24.64
N PRO A 338 -11.18 4.16 25.44
CA PRO A 338 -11.84 2.91 25.89
C PRO A 338 -13.18 3.17 26.61
N GLU A 339 -13.26 4.23 27.40
CA GLU A 339 -14.48 4.57 28.12
C GLU A 339 -15.62 5.01 27.19
N ASN A 340 -15.29 5.66 26.06
CA ASN A 340 -16.28 5.97 25.04
C ASN A 340 -16.72 4.70 24.29
N MET A 341 -15.80 3.78 24.03
CA MET A 341 -16.13 2.48 23.44
C MET A 341 -17.12 1.71 24.29
N LYS A 342 -16.90 1.61 25.60
CA LYS A 342 -17.83 0.98 26.56
C LYS A 342 -19.17 1.70 26.58
N ARG A 343 -19.17 3.03 26.76
CA ARG A 343 -20.40 3.82 26.78
C ARG A 343 -21.24 3.65 25.50
N ASN A 344 -20.59 3.50 24.35
CA ASN A 344 -21.29 3.27 23.09
C ASN A 344 -21.99 1.90 23.04
N MET A 345 -21.47 0.89 23.74
CA MET A 345 -22.14 -0.42 23.85
C MET A 345 -23.50 -0.31 24.56
N ASP A 346 -23.61 0.58 25.54
CA ASP A 346 -24.82 0.75 26.35
C ASP A 346 -25.94 1.53 25.62
N ARG A 347 -25.63 2.16 24.47
CA ARG A 347 -26.59 2.99 23.71
C ARG A 347 -27.82 2.25 23.19
N THR A 348 -27.77 0.95 23.15
CA THR A 348 -28.89 0.10 22.71
C THR A 348 -29.55 -0.63 23.87
N TYR A 349 -29.44 -0.08 25.09
CA TYR A 349 -30.15 -0.58 26.29
C TYR A 349 -29.90 -2.06 26.58
N GLY A 350 -28.73 -2.62 26.23
CA GLY A 350 -28.40 -4.02 26.42
C GLY A 350 -28.91 -4.98 25.34
N LEU A 351 -29.50 -4.47 24.25
CA LEU A 351 -30.01 -5.31 23.15
C LEU A 351 -28.94 -6.15 22.45
N ILE A 352 -27.70 -5.76 22.55
CA ILE A 352 -26.53 -6.52 22.04
C ILE A 352 -26.41 -7.93 22.67
N TYR A 353 -27.07 -8.17 23.78
CA TYR A 353 -27.08 -9.47 24.50
C TYR A 353 -28.31 -10.34 24.17
N SER A 354 -29.23 -9.89 23.31
CA SER A 354 -30.48 -10.59 23.00
C SER A 354 -30.26 -12.00 22.47
N GLN A 355 -29.25 -12.21 21.64
CA GLN A 355 -28.88 -13.55 21.15
C GLN A 355 -28.37 -14.44 22.28
N ARG A 356 -27.64 -13.91 23.26
CA ARG A 356 -27.15 -14.68 24.40
C ARG A 356 -28.31 -15.19 25.26
N VAL A 357 -29.31 -14.36 25.54
CA VAL A 357 -30.53 -14.75 26.21
C VAL A 357 -31.29 -15.84 25.45
N LEU A 358 -31.44 -15.66 24.14
CA LEU A 358 -32.08 -16.64 23.24
C LEU A 358 -31.40 -18.01 23.30
N LEU A 359 -30.05 -18.03 23.22
CA LEU A 359 -29.29 -19.28 23.29
C LEU A 359 -29.39 -19.96 24.67
N ALA A 360 -29.37 -19.19 25.75
CA ALA A 360 -29.53 -19.73 27.09
C ALA A 360 -30.89 -20.42 27.31
N LEU A 361 -31.96 -19.84 26.75
CA LEU A 361 -33.29 -20.48 26.77
C LEU A 361 -33.33 -21.78 25.95
N ILE A 362 -32.65 -21.85 24.82
CA ILE A 362 -32.55 -23.06 24.00
C ILE A 362 -31.76 -24.16 24.76
N GLU A 363 -30.70 -23.79 25.43
CA GLU A 363 -29.91 -24.72 26.28
C GLU A 363 -30.73 -25.33 27.42
N LYS A 364 -31.77 -24.63 27.87
CA LYS A 364 -32.75 -25.13 28.87
C LYS A 364 -33.91 -25.92 28.26
N GLY A 365 -33.88 -26.17 26.95
CA GLY A 365 -34.86 -27.03 26.27
C GLY A 365 -36.01 -26.30 25.59
N MET A 366 -36.01 -24.96 25.53
CA MET A 366 -36.99 -24.20 24.73
C MET A 366 -36.70 -24.38 23.25
N SER A 367 -37.70 -24.49 22.42
CA SER A 367 -37.49 -24.52 20.97
C SER A 367 -36.94 -23.15 20.48
N ARG A 368 -36.26 -23.15 19.36
CA ARG A 368 -35.69 -21.89 18.80
C ARG A 368 -36.78 -20.86 18.51
N GLU A 369 -37.90 -21.31 17.96
CA GLU A 369 -39.04 -20.46 17.63
C GLU A 369 -39.65 -19.86 18.88
N GLU A 370 -39.88 -20.67 19.91
CA GLU A 370 -40.43 -20.18 21.19
C GLU A 370 -39.47 -19.22 21.89
N ALA A 371 -38.17 -19.52 21.90
CA ALA A 371 -37.15 -18.63 22.45
C ALA A 371 -37.14 -17.29 21.71
N TYR A 372 -37.20 -17.32 20.38
CA TYR A 372 -37.25 -16.11 19.55
C TYR A 372 -38.49 -15.28 19.84
N ASP A 373 -39.68 -15.93 19.86
CA ASP A 373 -40.96 -15.29 20.10
C ASP A 373 -41.08 -14.75 21.53
N THR A 374 -40.30 -15.27 22.49
CA THR A 374 -40.25 -14.79 23.88
C THR A 374 -39.28 -13.59 23.98
N VAL A 375 -38.14 -13.64 23.34
CA VAL A 375 -37.09 -12.61 23.42
C VAL A 375 -37.38 -11.38 22.58
N GLN A 376 -37.89 -11.55 21.34
CA GLN A 376 -38.10 -10.46 20.40
C GLN A 376 -39.05 -9.36 20.93
N PRO A 377 -40.24 -9.65 21.52
CA PRO A 377 -41.12 -8.61 22.06
C PRO A 377 -40.41 -7.76 23.13
N LYS A 378 -39.64 -8.38 24.03
CA LYS A 378 -38.89 -7.69 25.07
C LYS A 378 -37.77 -6.83 24.50
N ALA A 379 -37.12 -7.29 23.44
CA ALA A 379 -36.12 -6.49 22.74
C ALA A 379 -36.73 -5.27 22.06
N MET A 380 -37.89 -5.41 21.43
CA MET A 380 -38.63 -4.30 20.83
C MET A 380 -39.13 -3.32 21.89
N GLU A 381 -39.67 -3.81 23.02
CA GLU A 381 -40.07 -3.00 24.16
C GLU A 381 -38.90 -2.16 24.70
N ALA A 382 -37.73 -2.77 24.89
CA ALA A 382 -36.52 -2.09 25.34
C ALA A 382 -36.12 -0.95 24.38
N TRP A 383 -36.20 -1.20 23.07
CA TRP A 383 -35.87 -0.21 22.06
C TRP A 383 -36.85 0.99 22.05
N GLU A 384 -38.13 0.71 22.14
CA GLU A 384 -39.20 1.73 22.09
C GLU A 384 -39.28 2.56 23.38
N THR A 385 -39.14 1.91 24.54
CA THR A 385 -39.31 2.55 25.85
C THR A 385 -38.00 3.07 26.46
N GLN A 386 -36.83 2.68 25.88
CA GLN A 386 -35.51 3.00 26.40
C GLN A 386 -35.22 2.39 27.80
N VAL A 387 -35.99 1.37 28.17
CA VAL A 387 -35.73 0.57 29.39
C VAL A 387 -34.63 -0.45 29.10
N GLN A 388 -33.83 -0.76 30.13
CA GLN A 388 -32.78 -1.77 29.99
C GLN A 388 -33.38 -3.13 29.66
N PHE A 389 -32.87 -3.76 28.60
CA PHE A 389 -33.35 -5.07 28.15
C PHE A 389 -33.23 -6.12 29.24
N LYS A 390 -32.21 -6.03 30.10
CA LYS A 390 -32.03 -6.90 31.27
C LYS A 390 -33.25 -6.86 32.23
N GLU A 391 -33.75 -5.66 32.52
CA GLU A 391 -34.91 -5.48 33.41
C GLU A 391 -36.16 -6.15 32.83
N LEU A 392 -36.35 -6.06 31.50
CA LEU A 392 -37.47 -6.72 30.83
C LEU A 392 -37.36 -8.23 30.77
N VAL A 393 -36.12 -8.74 30.68
CA VAL A 393 -35.79 -10.19 30.77
C VAL A 393 -36.08 -10.69 32.16
N GLU A 394 -35.65 -9.98 33.21
CA GLU A 394 -35.88 -10.31 34.61
C GLU A 394 -37.36 -10.25 35.03
N ALA A 395 -38.18 -9.47 34.32
CA ALA A 395 -39.61 -9.37 34.55
C ALA A 395 -40.43 -10.44 33.79
N GLU A 396 -39.87 -11.17 32.86
CA GLU A 396 -40.60 -12.14 32.04
C GLU A 396 -40.70 -13.52 32.71
N GLU A 397 -41.91 -13.94 33.07
CA GLU A 397 -42.16 -15.20 33.81
C GLU A 397 -41.63 -16.44 33.08
N LYS A 398 -41.75 -16.51 31.76
CA LYS A 398 -41.25 -17.63 30.96
C LYS A 398 -39.74 -17.76 31.05
N ILE A 399 -39.01 -16.65 31.05
CA ILE A 399 -37.57 -16.62 31.17
C ILE A 399 -37.15 -17.04 32.58
N ASN A 400 -37.77 -16.43 33.60
CA ASN A 400 -37.46 -16.73 35.00
C ASN A 400 -37.83 -18.16 35.44
N SER A 401 -38.72 -18.83 34.74
CA SER A 401 -39.03 -20.22 34.98
C SER A 401 -37.95 -21.20 34.56
N LEU A 402 -37.06 -20.76 33.65
CA LEU A 402 -35.99 -21.57 33.02
C LEU A 402 -34.59 -21.14 33.42
N LEU A 403 -34.36 -19.85 33.59
CA LEU A 403 -33.05 -19.29 33.93
C LEU A 403 -33.06 -18.76 35.38
N SER A 404 -32.03 -19.07 36.13
CA SER A 404 -31.74 -18.43 37.41
C SER A 404 -31.25 -17.00 37.21
N GLN A 405 -31.26 -16.19 38.28
CA GLN A 405 -30.73 -14.84 38.26
C GLN A 405 -29.26 -14.80 37.83
N GLU A 406 -28.45 -15.76 38.32
CA GLU A 406 -27.02 -15.89 37.96
C GLU A 406 -26.84 -16.15 36.44
N GLU A 407 -27.66 -17.02 35.85
CA GLU A 407 -27.63 -17.31 34.40
C GLU A 407 -28.10 -16.12 33.55
N ILE A 408 -29.06 -15.33 34.06
CA ILE A 408 -29.47 -14.09 33.44
C ILE A 408 -28.32 -13.09 33.52
N ASP A 409 -27.68 -12.90 34.66
CA ASP A 409 -26.54 -12.00 34.82
C ASP A 409 -25.39 -12.34 33.86
N ASP A 410 -25.09 -13.63 33.71
CA ASP A 410 -24.09 -14.13 32.75
C ASP A 410 -24.43 -13.80 31.29
N CYS A 411 -25.73 -13.76 30.94
CA CYS A 411 -26.12 -13.36 29.59
C CYS A 411 -25.77 -11.91 29.24
N PHE A 412 -25.63 -11.05 30.24
CA PHE A 412 -25.33 -9.63 30.10
C PHE A 412 -23.85 -9.31 30.37
N ASP A 413 -22.98 -10.29 30.46
CA ASP A 413 -21.53 -10.10 30.54
C ASP A 413 -20.89 -10.17 29.14
N TYR A 414 -20.26 -9.07 28.71
CA TYR A 414 -19.55 -8.99 27.41
C TYR A 414 -18.30 -9.89 27.35
N SER A 415 -17.76 -10.36 28.47
CA SER A 415 -16.59 -11.24 28.52
C SER A 415 -16.81 -12.55 27.78
N TYR A 416 -18.05 -13.02 27.69
CA TYR A 416 -18.45 -14.17 26.89
C TYR A 416 -18.02 -14.03 25.44
N HIS A 417 -18.24 -12.83 24.85
CA HIS A 417 -17.88 -12.54 23.45
C HIS A 417 -16.37 -12.44 23.21
N LEU A 418 -15.58 -12.25 24.26
CA LEU A 418 -14.14 -12.10 24.19
C LEU A 418 -13.36 -13.39 24.49
N SER A 419 -14.06 -14.48 24.83
CA SER A 419 -13.47 -15.76 25.27
C SER A 419 -12.46 -16.36 24.24
N GLN A 420 -12.58 -16.05 22.98
CA GLN A 420 -11.70 -16.58 21.91
C GLN A 420 -10.65 -15.58 21.41
N VAL A 421 -10.51 -14.43 22.06
CA VAL A 421 -9.54 -13.40 21.64
C VAL A 421 -8.11 -13.94 21.67
N ASP A 422 -7.74 -14.66 22.74
CA ASP A 422 -6.41 -15.27 22.87
C ASP A 422 -6.15 -16.30 21.79
N THR A 423 -7.10 -17.19 21.54
CA THR A 423 -7.01 -18.20 20.47
C THR A 423 -6.77 -17.56 19.09
N ILE A 424 -7.43 -16.42 18.82
CA ILE A 424 -7.24 -15.70 17.55
C ILE A 424 -5.85 -15.08 17.48
N PHE A 425 -5.39 -14.42 18.55
CA PHE A 425 -4.06 -13.81 18.60
C PHE A 425 -2.94 -14.85 18.50
N GLU A 426 -3.07 -16.02 19.17
CA GLU A 426 -2.15 -17.15 19.01
C GLU A 426 -2.07 -17.65 17.58
N ARG A 427 -3.21 -17.83 16.93
CA ARG A 427 -3.29 -18.25 15.51
C ARG A 427 -2.56 -17.28 14.57
N LEU A 428 -2.56 -16.00 14.91
CA LEU A 428 -1.91 -14.94 14.12
C LEU A 428 -0.42 -14.74 14.50
N GLY A 429 0.08 -15.43 15.52
CA GLY A 429 1.43 -15.22 16.05
C GLY A 429 1.63 -13.83 16.69
N LEU A 430 0.56 -13.28 17.26
CA LEU A 430 0.54 -11.95 17.89
C LEU A 430 0.50 -12.02 19.43
N ASN A 431 1.15 -13.00 20.03
CA ASN A 431 1.22 -13.15 21.49
C ASN A 431 2.12 -12.11 22.17
#